data_ec5b9c97411a91c13f264e132d75abcb
#
_entry.id   ec5b9c97411a91c13f264e132d75abcb
#
_cell.length_a   1.000
_cell.length_b   1.000
_cell.length_c   1.000
_cell.angle_alpha   90.00
_cell.angle_beta   90.00
_cell.angle_gamma   90.00
#
_symmetry.space_group_name_H-M   'P 1'
#
loop_
_entity.id
_entity.type
_entity.pdbx_description
1 polymer ?
#
loop_
_entity_poly.entity_id
_entity_poly.type
_entity_poly.pdbx_seq_one_letter_code
_entity_poly.pdbx_strand_id
1 'polypeptide(L)'
;MSADKEMSIWEHLMELAARLRRVLVVSVLVFLFTLMPTPRHLSNPLEFLTGFFVTGNFTTLSYDVFYRYIIEPSIHMAYTNVMLISGDVFAPFNALLYVSLYFTVLLIVPYLVYEVWAYVRPALYPHEIRAVRKYLVYGVLLFYLGNLYGLGLISRYFLRFLIDISSVLPGVTPVFGIGSVVDTIIQIALWSGVFFEAPIVIAILSELCMLNPWALAGYRPVIYAVSLIVIAIFTPDATLVSVFLTFLPFAVLLEVGLAYSKRIVRKCPDYAYMRPARR
;
A
#
# COMPACT_ATOMS: atom_id res chain seq x y z
N MET A 1 21.31 -29.09 -22.13
CA MET A 1 20.67 -28.30 -23.19
C MET A 1 19.17 -28.44 -22.98
N SER A 2 18.58 -27.57 -22.14
CA SER A 2 17.14 -27.47 -22.00
C SER A 2 16.67 -26.54 -23.13
N ALA A 3 15.78 -27.05 -23.97
CA ALA A 3 15.18 -26.30 -25.05
C ALA A 3 14.62 -24.98 -24.50
N ASP A 4 15.21 -23.86 -24.89
CA ASP A 4 14.58 -22.54 -24.77
C ASP A 4 13.29 -22.63 -25.58
N LYS A 5 12.18 -22.80 -24.87
CA LYS A 5 10.86 -22.72 -25.44
C LYS A 5 10.61 -21.24 -25.67
N GLU A 6 10.90 -20.76 -26.87
CA GLU A 6 10.50 -19.43 -27.30
C GLU A 6 8.98 -19.34 -27.17
N MET A 7 8.51 -18.83 -26.04
CA MET A 7 7.08 -18.61 -25.84
C MET A 7 6.66 -17.43 -26.70
N SER A 8 5.58 -17.59 -27.45
CA SER A 8 4.99 -16.49 -28.21
C SER A 8 4.47 -15.40 -27.24
N ILE A 9 4.43 -14.15 -27.71
CA ILE A 9 3.89 -13.01 -26.91
C ILE A 9 2.49 -13.36 -26.38
N TRP A 10 1.68 -14.07 -27.16
CA TRP A 10 0.33 -14.50 -26.78
C TRP A 10 0.33 -15.52 -25.63
N GLU A 11 1.24 -16.48 -25.63
CA GLU A 11 1.39 -17.44 -24.52
C GLU A 11 1.79 -16.74 -23.24
N HIS A 12 2.67 -15.75 -23.32
CA HIS A 12 3.11 -14.94 -22.18
C HIS A 12 1.96 -14.09 -21.60
N LEU A 13 1.16 -13.47 -22.48
CA LEU A 13 -0.05 -12.73 -22.05
C LEU A 13 -1.11 -13.65 -21.45
N MET A 14 -1.31 -14.85 -22.00
CA MET A 14 -2.25 -15.83 -21.44
C MET A 14 -1.80 -16.33 -20.07
N GLU A 15 -0.49 -16.54 -19.86
CA GLU A 15 0.05 -16.89 -18.55
C GLU A 15 -0.21 -15.77 -17.53
N LEU A 16 0.07 -14.52 -17.90
CA LEU A 16 -0.20 -13.36 -17.03
C LEU A 16 -1.69 -13.28 -16.66
N ALA A 17 -2.58 -13.43 -17.65
CA ALA A 17 -4.02 -13.41 -17.42
C ALA A 17 -4.49 -14.56 -16.50
N ALA A 18 -3.93 -15.75 -16.67
CA ALA A 18 -4.24 -16.89 -15.82
C ALA A 18 -3.77 -16.70 -14.37
N ARG A 19 -2.62 -16.06 -14.16
CA ARG A 19 -2.11 -15.70 -12.82
C ARG A 19 -2.95 -14.60 -12.17
N LEU A 20 -3.28 -13.56 -12.93
CA LEU A 20 -4.13 -12.47 -12.45
C LEU A 20 -5.52 -12.99 -12.05
N ARG A 21 -6.10 -13.89 -12.85
CA ARG A 21 -7.37 -14.55 -12.51
C ARG A 21 -7.28 -15.32 -11.20
N ARG A 22 -6.17 -16.04 -10.92
CA ARG A 22 -5.97 -16.75 -9.65
C ARG A 22 -5.89 -15.77 -8.48
N VAL A 23 -5.13 -14.69 -8.61
CA VAL A 23 -5.07 -13.63 -7.59
C VAL A 23 -6.47 -13.07 -7.33
N LEU A 24 -7.23 -12.76 -8.37
CA LEU A 24 -8.59 -12.23 -8.25
C LEU A 24 -9.51 -13.22 -7.52
N VAL A 25 -9.51 -14.50 -7.90
CA VAL A 25 -10.34 -15.51 -7.23
C VAL A 25 -9.97 -15.64 -5.77
N VAL A 26 -8.67 -15.71 -5.43
CA VAL A 26 -8.21 -15.79 -4.04
C VAL A 26 -8.59 -14.51 -3.28
N SER A 27 -8.49 -13.33 -3.90
CA SER A 27 -8.91 -12.06 -3.29
C SER A 27 -10.40 -12.05 -2.96
N VAL A 28 -11.24 -12.55 -3.87
CA VAL A 28 -12.69 -12.66 -3.61
C VAL A 28 -12.96 -13.64 -2.46
N LEU A 29 -12.28 -14.78 -2.42
CA LEU A 29 -12.45 -15.74 -1.32
C LEU A 29 -12.01 -15.17 0.02
N VAL A 30 -10.88 -14.45 0.06
CA VAL A 30 -10.39 -13.77 1.28
C VAL A 30 -11.37 -12.67 1.69
N PHE A 31 -11.89 -11.90 0.74
CA PHE A 31 -12.89 -10.87 1.02
C PHE A 31 -14.18 -11.46 1.62
N LEU A 32 -14.69 -12.53 1.03
CA LEU A 32 -15.85 -13.23 1.59
C LEU A 32 -15.57 -13.81 2.98
N PHE A 33 -14.36 -14.33 3.19
CA PHE A 33 -13.92 -14.81 4.51
C PHE A 33 -13.90 -13.68 5.55
N THR A 34 -13.41 -12.50 5.19
CA THR A 34 -13.39 -11.35 6.11
C THR A 34 -14.80 -10.86 6.47
N LEU A 35 -15.79 -11.07 5.59
CA LEU A 35 -17.19 -10.75 5.84
C LEU A 35 -17.94 -11.84 6.63
N MET A 36 -17.38 -13.06 6.76
CA MET A 36 -18.06 -14.15 7.46
C MET A 36 -18.31 -13.82 8.94
N PRO A 37 -19.50 -14.18 9.48
CA PRO A 37 -19.79 -14.03 10.89
C PRO A 37 -18.88 -14.93 11.75
N THR A 38 -18.53 -14.46 12.92
CA THR A 38 -17.76 -15.28 13.88
C THR A 38 -18.59 -16.47 14.38
N PRO A 39 -17.95 -17.60 14.75
CA PRO A 39 -18.66 -18.84 15.17
C PRO A 39 -19.66 -18.68 16.32
N ARG A 40 -19.61 -17.59 17.09
CA ARG A 40 -20.53 -17.32 18.21
C ARG A 40 -21.99 -17.13 17.77
N HIS A 41 -22.25 -16.85 16.48
CA HIS A 41 -23.59 -16.54 15.95
C HIS A 41 -24.12 -17.62 15.00
N LEU A 42 -23.52 -18.81 14.97
CA LEU A 42 -23.94 -19.93 14.11
C LEU A 42 -25.12 -20.74 14.68
N SER A 43 -25.64 -20.37 15.86
CA SER A 43 -26.67 -21.15 16.54
C SER A 43 -28.07 -21.05 15.90
N ASN A 44 -28.38 -19.95 15.21
CA ASN A 44 -29.67 -19.77 14.54
C ASN A 44 -29.50 -19.25 13.10
N PRO A 45 -30.22 -19.82 12.09
CA PRO A 45 -30.14 -19.36 10.70
C PRO A 45 -30.49 -17.88 10.50
N LEU A 46 -31.39 -17.36 11.34
CA LEU A 46 -31.80 -15.95 11.28
C LEU A 46 -30.74 -15.03 11.88
N GLU A 47 -30.12 -15.46 12.99
CA GLU A 47 -28.97 -14.76 13.60
C GLU A 47 -27.72 -14.84 12.72
N PHE A 48 -27.57 -15.90 11.91
CA PHE A 48 -26.51 -15.99 10.90
C PHE A 48 -26.67 -14.89 9.84
N LEU A 49 -27.87 -14.68 9.31
CA LEU A 49 -28.13 -13.64 8.30
C LEU A 49 -27.97 -12.22 8.87
N THR A 50 -28.47 -11.98 10.08
CA THR A 50 -28.32 -10.68 10.76
C THR A 50 -26.88 -10.47 11.25
N GLY A 51 -26.24 -11.52 11.77
CA GLY A 51 -24.85 -11.51 12.22
C GLY A 51 -23.87 -11.32 11.06
N PHE A 52 -24.21 -11.78 9.86
CA PHE A 52 -23.39 -11.60 8.66
C PHE A 52 -23.20 -10.10 8.33
N PHE A 53 -24.23 -9.29 8.57
CA PHE A 53 -24.19 -7.86 8.23
C PHE A 53 -23.99 -6.94 9.44
N VAL A 54 -24.24 -7.35 10.66
CA VAL A 54 -24.41 -6.41 11.78
C VAL A 54 -23.52 -6.68 12.99
N THR A 55 -23.24 -7.93 13.36
CA THR A 55 -22.54 -8.21 14.63
C THR A 55 -21.56 -9.37 14.55
N GLY A 56 -20.36 -9.16 15.06
CA GLY A 56 -19.41 -10.23 15.38
C GLY A 56 -18.57 -10.78 14.23
N ASN A 57 -18.52 -10.10 13.07
CA ASN A 57 -17.67 -10.45 11.95
C ASN A 57 -16.22 -10.02 12.19
N PHE A 58 -15.28 -10.66 11.50
CA PHE A 58 -13.89 -10.22 11.46
C PHE A 58 -13.78 -8.73 11.10
N THR A 59 -14.63 -8.25 10.20
CA THR A 59 -14.70 -6.85 9.78
C THR A 59 -15.13 -5.93 10.93
N THR A 60 -16.14 -6.29 11.73
CA THR A 60 -16.58 -5.45 12.85
C THR A 60 -15.54 -5.42 13.97
N LEU A 61 -14.85 -6.52 14.23
CA LEU A 61 -13.74 -6.58 15.17
C LEU A 61 -12.57 -5.71 14.67
N SER A 62 -12.26 -5.82 13.38
CA SER A 62 -11.20 -5.04 12.76
C SER A 62 -11.54 -3.54 12.75
N TYR A 63 -12.81 -3.20 12.52
CA TYR A 63 -13.30 -1.82 12.62
C TYR A 63 -13.19 -1.29 14.04
N ASP A 64 -13.53 -2.07 15.07
CA ASP A 64 -13.39 -1.68 16.49
C ASP A 64 -11.93 -1.38 16.84
N VAL A 65 -11.00 -2.24 16.42
CA VAL A 65 -9.56 -2.02 16.56
C VAL A 65 -9.14 -0.74 15.81
N PHE A 66 -9.58 -0.60 14.56
CA PHE A 66 -9.27 0.57 13.74
C PHE A 66 -9.80 1.88 14.37
N TYR A 67 -11.03 1.86 14.90
CA TYR A 67 -11.63 2.97 15.60
C TYR A 67 -10.83 3.35 16.85
N ARG A 68 -10.59 2.39 17.76
CA ARG A 68 -9.92 2.63 19.05
C ARG A 68 -8.46 3.08 18.91
N TYR A 69 -7.73 2.54 17.94
CA TYR A 69 -6.29 2.83 17.83
C TYR A 69 -5.96 3.98 16.86
N ILE A 70 -6.87 4.32 15.96
CA ILE A 70 -6.60 5.32 14.91
C ILE A 70 -7.54 6.50 15.00
N ILE A 71 -8.86 6.26 14.96
CA ILE A 71 -9.85 7.34 14.89
C ILE A 71 -10.00 8.04 16.27
N GLU A 72 -10.28 7.26 17.30
CA GLU A 72 -10.53 7.78 18.64
C GLU A 72 -9.36 8.63 19.20
N PRO A 73 -8.08 8.18 19.15
CA PRO A 73 -6.98 8.99 19.60
C PRO A 73 -6.78 10.27 18.78
N SER A 74 -7.11 10.24 17.48
CA SER A 74 -7.00 11.43 16.61
C SER A 74 -8.04 12.48 16.96
N ILE A 75 -9.24 12.05 17.32
CA ILE A 75 -10.34 12.93 17.75
C ILE A 75 -10.06 13.50 19.14
N HIS A 76 -9.62 12.68 20.09
CA HIS A 76 -9.33 13.12 21.46
C HIS A 76 -8.11 14.04 21.58
N MET A 77 -7.20 14.03 20.61
CA MET A 77 -6.10 15.00 20.53
C MET A 77 -6.54 16.41 20.12
N ALA A 78 -7.76 16.55 19.60
CA ALA A 78 -8.31 17.84 19.22
C ALA A 78 -9.01 18.50 20.41
N TYR A 79 -8.79 19.81 20.60
CA TYR A 79 -9.42 20.60 21.65
C TYR A 79 -10.90 20.94 21.37
N THR A 80 -11.47 20.41 20.28
CA THR A 80 -12.82 20.72 19.80
C THR A 80 -13.71 19.48 19.88
N ASN A 81 -15.02 19.71 20.15
CA ASN A 81 -16.02 18.65 20.08
C ASN A 81 -16.24 18.23 18.63
N VAL A 82 -15.65 17.11 18.24
CA VAL A 82 -15.82 16.50 16.92
C VAL A 82 -16.96 15.50 16.99
N MET A 83 -17.91 15.60 16.07
CA MET A 83 -18.98 14.62 15.94
C MET A 83 -18.75 13.76 14.69
N LEU A 84 -18.76 12.43 14.86
CA LEU A 84 -18.85 11.50 13.77
C LEU A 84 -20.33 11.18 13.51
N ILE A 85 -20.75 11.38 12.29
CA ILE A 85 -22.13 11.09 11.88
C ILE A 85 -22.16 10.05 10.76
N SER A 86 -23.30 9.42 10.63
CA SER A 86 -23.57 8.49 9.52
C SER A 86 -23.86 9.22 8.22
N GLY A 87 -23.58 10.48 8.03
CA GLY A 87 -23.73 11.31 6.83
C GLY A 87 -24.74 10.85 5.73
N ASP A 88 -24.94 9.54 5.59
CA ASP A 88 -25.82 8.86 4.64
C ASP A 88 -26.21 7.48 5.23
N VAL A 89 -27.32 6.93 4.75
CA VAL A 89 -27.91 5.64 5.21
C VAL A 89 -26.94 4.47 5.03
N PHE A 90 -26.16 4.47 3.96
CA PHE A 90 -25.20 3.41 3.65
C PHE A 90 -23.80 3.64 4.20
N ALA A 91 -23.51 4.80 4.80
CA ALA A 91 -22.17 5.14 5.28
C ALA A 91 -21.59 4.12 6.27
N PRO A 92 -22.32 3.57 7.27
CA PRO A 92 -21.79 2.55 8.15
C PRO A 92 -21.48 1.24 7.42
N PHE A 93 -22.33 0.84 6.48
CA PHE A 93 -22.11 -0.35 5.66
C PHE A 93 -20.88 -0.18 4.77
N ASN A 94 -20.76 0.96 4.10
CA ASN A 94 -19.58 1.28 3.27
C ASN A 94 -18.29 1.27 4.11
N ALA A 95 -18.32 1.83 5.33
CA ALA A 95 -17.16 1.79 6.22
C ALA A 95 -16.71 0.35 6.51
N LEU A 96 -17.64 -0.56 6.79
CA LEU A 96 -17.33 -1.98 6.99
C LEU A 96 -16.78 -2.64 5.73
N LEU A 97 -17.34 -2.33 4.55
CA LEU A 97 -16.83 -2.84 3.29
C LEU A 97 -15.40 -2.36 3.01
N TYR A 98 -15.10 -1.08 3.24
CA TYR A 98 -13.76 -0.54 3.06
C TYR A 98 -12.75 -1.20 4.00
N VAL A 99 -13.10 -1.41 5.27
CA VAL A 99 -12.24 -2.12 6.22
C VAL A 99 -12.01 -3.56 5.78
N SER A 100 -13.05 -4.26 5.30
CA SER A 100 -12.92 -5.63 4.78
C SER A 100 -12.02 -5.69 3.54
N LEU A 101 -12.20 -4.76 2.58
CA LEU A 101 -11.33 -4.64 1.40
C LEU A 101 -9.88 -4.36 1.79
N TYR A 102 -9.68 -3.48 2.76
CA TYR A 102 -8.36 -3.15 3.27
C TYR A 102 -7.63 -4.39 3.82
N PHE A 103 -8.28 -5.15 4.71
CA PHE A 103 -7.68 -6.38 5.23
C PHE A 103 -7.48 -7.44 4.14
N THR A 104 -8.38 -7.49 3.15
CA THR A 104 -8.22 -8.36 1.98
C THR A 104 -6.94 -8.01 1.23
N VAL A 105 -6.69 -6.74 0.96
CA VAL A 105 -5.45 -6.29 0.30
C VAL A 105 -4.24 -6.68 1.12
N LEU A 106 -4.24 -6.43 2.43
CA LEU A 106 -3.13 -6.80 3.30
C LEU A 106 -2.84 -8.31 3.26
N LEU A 107 -3.86 -9.15 3.32
CA LEU A 107 -3.70 -10.60 3.32
C LEU A 107 -3.26 -11.14 1.95
N ILE A 108 -3.67 -10.49 0.86
CA ILE A 108 -3.37 -10.96 -0.49
C ILE A 108 -1.98 -10.53 -0.99
N VAL A 109 -1.39 -9.46 -0.44
CA VAL A 109 -0.09 -8.91 -0.91
C VAL A 109 1.02 -9.96 -0.97
N PRO A 110 1.25 -10.82 0.05
CA PRO A 110 2.29 -11.85 -0.05
C PRO A 110 2.04 -12.84 -1.19
N TYR A 111 0.76 -13.19 -1.42
CA TYR A 111 0.37 -14.08 -2.51
C TYR A 111 0.50 -13.39 -3.87
N LEU A 112 0.13 -12.12 -3.97
CA LEU A 112 0.33 -11.30 -5.18
C LEU A 112 1.82 -11.24 -5.54
N VAL A 113 2.69 -10.95 -4.57
CA VAL A 113 4.14 -10.91 -4.76
C VAL A 113 4.66 -12.28 -5.22
N TYR A 114 4.14 -13.37 -4.67
CA TYR A 114 4.48 -14.72 -5.11
C TYR A 114 4.07 -15.00 -6.57
N GLU A 115 2.84 -14.63 -6.98
CA GLU A 115 2.38 -14.83 -8.36
C GLU A 115 3.15 -13.96 -9.38
N VAL A 116 3.46 -12.71 -9.01
CA VAL A 116 4.32 -11.84 -9.82
C VAL A 116 5.72 -12.44 -9.94
N TRP A 117 6.28 -12.93 -8.84
CA TRP A 117 7.57 -13.61 -8.87
C TRP A 117 7.55 -14.86 -9.76
N ALA A 118 6.53 -15.71 -9.62
CA ALA A 118 6.40 -16.91 -10.41
C ALA A 118 6.25 -16.63 -11.92
N TYR A 119 5.70 -15.44 -12.27
CA TYR A 119 5.62 -14.97 -13.66
C TYR A 119 6.98 -14.47 -14.18
N VAL A 120 7.72 -13.73 -13.38
CA VAL A 120 9.01 -13.14 -13.81
C VAL A 120 10.14 -14.17 -13.79
N ARG A 121 10.09 -15.15 -12.88
CA ARG A 121 11.15 -16.12 -12.66
C ARG A 121 11.63 -16.87 -13.93
N PRO A 122 10.79 -17.32 -14.85
CA PRO A 122 11.23 -18.02 -16.07
C PRO A 122 12.11 -17.16 -16.99
N ALA A 123 12.00 -15.84 -16.94
CA ALA A 123 12.77 -14.90 -17.74
C ALA A 123 14.15 -14.56 -17.14
N LEU A 124 14.44 -15.02 -15.91
CA LEU A 124 15.67 -14.71 -15.19
C LEU A 124 16.71 -15.84 -15.26
N TYR A 125 17.98 -15.46 -15.32
CA TYR A 125 19.08 -16.41 -15.21
C TYR A 125 19.20 -17.02 -13.80
N PRO A 126 19.79 -18.23 -13.63
CA PRO A 126 19.86 -18.89 -12.31
C PRO A 126 20.56 -18.09 -11.21
N HIS A 127 21.50 -17.21 -11.56
CA HIS A 127 22.18 -16.33 -10.62
C HIS A 127 21.30 -15.13 -10.20
N GLU A 128 20.47 -14.60 -11.12
CA GLU A 128 19.52 -13.52 -10.88
C GLU A 128 18.36 -13.96 -9.99
N ILE A 129 17.87 -15.19 -10.19
CA ILE A 129 16.81 -15.79 -9.37
C ILE A 129 17.16 -15.74 -7.88
N ARG A 130 18.41 -16.11 -7.53
CA ARG A 130 18.88 -16.08 -6.14
C ARG A 130 18.99 -14.65 -5.60
N ALA A 131 19.43 -13.73 -6.45
CA ALA A 131 19.60 -12.34 -6.09
C ALA A 131 18.25 -11.64 -5.85
N VAL A 132 17.28 -11.81 -6.75
CA VAL A 132 15.97 -11.17 -6.67
C VAL A 132 15.11 -11.75 -5.54
N ARG A 133 15.16 -13.06 -5.30
CA ARG A 133 14.33 -13.74 -4.29
C ARG A 133 14.38 -13.09 -2.90
N LYS A 134 15.55 -12.58 -2.47
CA LYS A 134 15.69 -11.90 -1.16
C LYS A 134 14.87 -10.61 -1.08
N TYR A 135 14.75 -9.89 -2.21
CA TYR A 135 14.04 -8.61 -2.25
C TYR A 135 12.53 -8.78 -2.14
N LEU A 136 11.98 -9.94 -2.51
CA LEU A 136 10.54 -10.21 -2.36
C LEU A 136 10.10 -10.17 -0.90
N VAL A 137 10.89 -10.76 -0.01
CA VAL A 137 10.60 -10.74 1.44
C VAL A 137 10.73 -9.31 1.98
N TYR A 138 11.78 -8.61 1.59
CA TYR A 138 11.97 -7.21 2.02
C TYR A 138 10.88 -6.30 1.45
N GLY A 139 10.38 -6.55 0.23
CA GLY A 139 9.26 -5.85 -0.35
C GLY A 139 8.01 -6.02 0.50
N VAL A 140 7.58 -7.24 0.74
CA VAL A 140 6.41 -7.50 1.59
C VAL A 140 6.55 -6.82 2.97
N LEU A 141 7.72 -6.88 3.61
CA LEU A 141 7.96 -6.22 4.88
C LEU A 141 7.89 -4.69 4.76
N LEU A 142 8.47 -4.13 3.70
CA LEU A 142 8.49 -2.69 3.49
C LEU A 142 7.09 -2.15 3.16
N PHE A 143 6.27 -2.92 2.41
CA PHE A 143 4.87 -2.61 2.20
C PHE A 143 4.09 -2.51 3.51
N TYR A 144 4.24 -3.51 4.41
CA TYR A 144 3.57 -3.47 5.71
C TYR A 144 4.07 -2.34 6.60
N LEU A 145 5.37 -2.05 6.60
CA LEU A 145 5.93 -0.91 7.33
C LEU A 145 5.39 0.42 6.81
N GLY A 146 5.31 0.59 5.49
CA GLY A 146 4.71 1.77 4.87
C GLY A 146 3.23 1.90 5.21
N ASN A 147 2.51 0.78 5.22
CA ASN A 147 1.10 0.74 5.60
C ASN A 147 0.89 1.14 7.06
N LEU A 148 1.69 0.60 7.99
CA LEU A 148 1.67 0.98 9.41
C LEU A 148 2.05 2.46 9.61
N TYR A 149 3.00 2.96 8.84
CA TYR A 149 3.36 4.38 8.85
C TYR A 149 2.19 5.25 8.41
N GLY A 150 1.52 4.88 7.31
CA GLY A 150 0.32 5.55 6.81
C GLY A 150 -0.81 5.59 7.83
N LEU A 151 -1.12 4.44 8.43
CA LEU A 151 -2.14 4.33 9.48
C LEU A 151 -1.77 5.08 10.76
N GLY A 152 -0.57 4.83 11.26
CA GLY A 152 -0.19 5.27 12.60
C GLY A 152 0.19 6.75 12.67
N LEU A 153 0.84 7.27 11.62
CA LEU A 153 1.39 8.60 11.64
C LEU A 153 0.64 9.53 10.68
N ILE A 154 0.62 9.23 9.38
CA ILE A 154 0.03 10.16 8.40
C ILE A 154 -1.45 10.39 8.69
N SER A 155 -2.25 9.32 8.88
CA SER A 155 -3.69 9.44 9.09
C SER A 155 -4.03 10.25 10.34
N ARG A 156 -3.27 10.10 11.42
CA ARG A 156 -3.49 10.88 12.67
C ARG A 156 -3.23 12.37 12.47
N TYR A 157 -2.09 12.72 11.85
CA TYR A 157 -1.77 14.11 11.57
C TYR A 157 -2.74 14.74 10.58
N PHE A 158 -3.18 13.96 9.60
CA PHE A 158 -4.14 14.38 8.60
C PHE A 158 -5.52 14.69 9.23
N LEU A 159 -6.07 13.79 10.03
CA LEU A 159 -7.34 13.99 10.73
C LEU A 159 -7.25 15.21 11.65
N ARG A 160 -6.17 15.32 12.42
CA ARG A 160 -5.94 16.49 13.28
C ARG A 160 -5.91 17.78 12.48
N PHE A 161 -5.20 17.81 11.36
CA PHE A 161 -5.14 18.98 10.48
C PHE A 161 -6.53 19.39 9.99
N LEU A 162 -7.39 18.44 9.58
CA LEU A 162 -8.76 18.73 9.16
C LEU A 162 -9.62 19.30 10.29
N ILE A 163 -9.45 18.79 11.50
CA ILE A 163 -10.16 19.29 12.69
C ILE A 163 -9.69 20.71 13.01
N ASP A 164 -8.37 20.92 13.03
CA ASP A 164 -7.78 22.23 13.36
C ASP A 164 -8.21 23.29 12.34
N ILE A 165 -8.20 22.99 11.02
CA ILE A 165 -8.65 23.94 10.00
C ILE A 165 -10.14 24.26 10.11
N SER A 166 -10.97 23.27 10.48
CA SER A 166 -12.40 23.50 10.71
C SER A 166 -12.66 24.43 11.89
N SER A 167 -11.82 24.39 12.92
CA SER A 167 -11.93 25.22 14.11
C SER A 167 -11.53 26.70 13.88
N VAL A 168 -10.75 26.99 12.84
CA VAL A 168 -10.35 28.35 12.46
C VAL A 168 -11.51 29.11 11.83
N LEU A 169 -12.53 28.44 11.31
CA LEU A 169 -13.68 29.06 10.66
C LEU A 169 -14.75 29.39 11.71
N PRO A 170 -15.10 30.71 11.92
CA PRO A 170 -16.12 31.10 12.90
C PRO A 170 -17.47 30.44 12.60
N GLY A 171 -18.09 29.84 13.63
CA GLY A 171 -19.41 29.23 13.51
C GLY A 171 -19.47 27.84 12.85
N VAL A 172 -18.31 27.25 12.55
CA VAL A 172 -18.22 25.90 12.00
C VAL A 172 -17.92 24.91 13.12
N THR A 173 -18.76 23.89 13.27
CA THR A 173 -18.48 22.71 14.10
C THR A 173 -17.98 21.57 13.20
N PRO A 174 -16.84 20.95 13.51
CA PRO A 174 -16.32 19.85 12.70
C PRO A 174 -17.23 18.62 12.84
N VAL A 175 -17.91 18.27 11.76
CA VAL A 175 -18.77 17.09 11.64
C VAL A 175 -18.28 16.24 10.48
N PHE A 176 -17.84 15.02 10.75
CA PHE A 176 -17.28 14.13 9.74
C PHE A 176 -18.17 12.90 9.53
N GLY A 177 -18.35 12.53 8.25
CA GLY A 177 -19.01 11.27 7.88
C GLY A 177 -18.09 10.08 8.13
N ILE A 178 -18.57 9.06 8.85
CA ILE A 178 -17.77 7.87 9.20
C ILE A 178 -17.22 7.15 7.96
N GLY A 179 -18.03 7.01 6.91
CA GLY A 179 -17.61 6.38 5.65
C GLY A 179 -16.43 7.09 5.01
N SER A 180 -16.49 8.43 4.93
CA SER A 180 -15.42 9.25 4.35
C SER A 180 -14.12 9.21 5.17
N VAL A 181 -14.23 9.21 6.51
CA VAL A 181 -13.06 9.11 7.40
C VAL A 181 -12.36 7.77 7.21
N VAL A 182 -13.10 6.66 7.21
CA VAL A 182 -12.56 5.32 7.04
C VAL A 182 -11.93 5.16 5.66
N ASP A 183 -12.62 5.57 4.60
CA ASP A 183 -12.11 5.53 3.23
C ASP A 183 -10.79 6.29 3.09
N THR A 184 -10.75 7.52 3.57
CA THR A 184 -9.55 8.37 3.54
C THR A 184 -8.36 7.73 4.25
N ILE A 185 -8.56 7.22 5.46
CA ILE A 185 -7.49 6.57 6.24
C ILE A 185 -6.96 5.34 5.51
N ILE A 186 -7.84 4.53 4.94
CA ILE A 186 -7.46 3.33 4.18
C ILE A 186 -6.66 3.70 2.93
N GLN A 187 -7.08 4.70 2.18
CA GLN A 187 -6.35 5.17 1.01
C GLN A 187 -4.95 5.66 1.40
N ILE A 188 -4.82 6.49 2.43
CA ILE A 188 -3.52 6.95 2.95
C ILE A 188 -2.63 5.75 3.30
N ALA A 189 -3.16 4.76 4.00
CA ALA A 189 -2.41 3.59 4.42
C ALA A 189 -1.91 2.75 3.22
N LEU A 190 -2.81 2.43 2.28
CA LEU A 190 -2.47 1.61 1.11
C LEU A 190 -1.44 2.31 0.21
N TRP A 191 -1.64 3.59 -0.10
CA TRP A 191 -0.70 4.34 -0.93
C TRP A 191 0.65 4.51 -0.26
N SER A 192 0.68 4.75 1.05
CA SER A 192 1.93 4.79 1.81
C SER A 192 2.69 3.46 1.69
N GLY A 193 1.99 2.31 1.78
CA GLY A 193 2.58 0.99 1.54
C GLY A 193 3.21 0.88 0.15
N VAL A 194 2.50 1.31 -0.88
CA VAL A 194 3.00 1.27 -2.27
C VAL A 194 4.22 2.18 -2.46
N PHE A 195 4.22 3.38 -1.90
CA PHE A 195 5.37 4.29 -2.01
C PHE A 195 6.62 3.75 -1.30
N PHE A 196 6.47 2.95 -0.26
CA PHE A 196 7.60 2.31 0.42
C PHE A 196 8.26 1.21 -0.41
N GLU A 197 7.65 0.72 -1.49
CA GLU A 197 8.25 -0.26 -2.41
C GLU A 197 9.32 0.35 -3.33
N ALA A 198 9.37 1.67 -3.50
CA ALA A 198 10.28 2.33 -4.43
C ALA A 198 11.76 1.90 -4.29
N PRO A 199 12.37 1.80 -3.08
CA PRO A 199 13.76 1.37 -2.94
C PRO A 199 13.98 -0.09 -3.36
N ILE A 200 12.97 -0.95 -3.18
CA ILE A 200 13.06 -2.37 -3.58
C ILE A 200 13.05 -2.50 -5.10
N VAL A 201 12.17 -1.74 -5.77
CA VAL A 201 12.11 -1.72 -7.24
C VAL A 201 13.46 -1.26 -7.82
N ILE A 202 14.03 -0.17 -7.28
CA ILE A 202 15.35 0.32 -7.69
C ILE A 202 16.43 -0.73 -7.44
N ALA A 203 16.41 -1.42 -6.30
CA ALA A 203 17.38 -2.44 -5.95
C ALA A 203 17.30 -3.66 -6.89
N ILE A 204 16.08 -4.13 -7.20
CA ILE A 204 15.87 -5.26 -8.13
C ILE A 204 16.39 -4.90 -9.53
N LEU A 205 15.98 -3.76 -10.08
CA LEU A 205 16.41 -3.33 -11.41
C LEU A 205 17.93 -3.11 -11.49
N SER A 206 18.55 -2.69 -10.39
CA SER A 206 20.01 -2.55 -10.31
C SER A 206 20.73 -3.90 -10.18
N GLU A 207 20.14 -4.87 -9.49
CA GLU A 207 20.70 -6.23 -9.41
C GLU A 207 20.65 -6.97 -10.76
N LEU A 208 19.61 -6.68 -11.56
CA LEU A 208 19.47 -7.16 -12.93
C LEU A 208 20.32 -6.38 -13.95
N CYS A 209 21.15 -5.45 -13.48
CA CYS A 209 21.98 -4.58 -14.33
C CYS A 209 21.19 -3.74 -15.37
N MET A 210 19.88 -3.60 -15.19
CA MET A 210 18.99 -2.85 -16.09
C MET A 210 18.97 -1.35 -15.78
N LEU A 211 19.29 -0.96 -14.53
CA LEU A 211 19.22 0.41 -14.06
C LEU A 211 20.62 0.95 -13.73
N ASN A 212 20.96 2.09 -14.31
CA ASN A 212 22.16 2.84 -13.91
C ASN A 212 21.83 3.81 -12.74
N PRO A 213 22.23 3.49 -11.49
CA PRO A 213 21.89 4.31 -10.33
C PRO A 213 22.57 5.68 -10.30
N TRP A 214 23.67 5.90 -11.06
CA TRP A 214 24.29 7.20 -11.16
C TRP A 214 23.51 8.10 -12.13
N ALA A 215 23.05 7.55 -13.25
CA ALA A 215 22.17 8.28 -14.16
C ALA A 215 20.88 8.67 -13.43
N LEU A 216 20.25 7.70 -12.73
CA LEU A 216 19.04 7.97 -11.94
C LEU A 216 19.29 9.05 -10.87
N ALA A 217 20.45 9.03 -10.22
CA ALA A 217 20.83 10.06 -9.26
C ALA A 217 20.98 11.45 -9.88
N GLY A 218 21.28 11.54 -11.17
CA GLY A 218 21.29 12.80 -11.91
C GLY A 218 19.91 13.41 -12.13
N TYR A 219 18.88 12.56 -12.19
CA TYR A 219 17.49 12.97 -12.39
C TYR A 219 16.70 13.19 -11.09
N ARG A 220 17.38 13.24 -9.93
CA ARG A 220 16.74 13.46 -8.61
C ARG A 220 15.68 14.58 -8.60
N PRO A 221 15.96 15.80 -9.10
CA PRO A 221 14.97 16.87 -9.05
C PRO A 221 13.69 16.51 -9.81
N VAL A 222 13.83 15.82 -10.94
CA VAL A 222 12.68 15.36 -11.75
C VAL A 222 11.93 14.26 -11.02
N ILE A 223 12.64 13.29 -10.43
CA ILE A 223 12.02 12.20 -9.66
C ILE A 223 11.24 12.77 -8.47
N TYR A 224 11.81 13.72 -7.74
CA TYR A 224 11.11 14.35 -6.61
C TYR A 224 9.90 15.17 -7.06
N ALA A 225 10.03 15.94 -8.15
CA ALA A 225 8.90 16.69 -8.69
C ALA A 225 7.76 15.77 -9.15
N VAL A 226 8.08 14.71 -9.89
CA VAL A 226 7.11 13.71 -10.33
C VAL A 226 6.50 12.98 -9.13
N SER A 227 7.31 12.59 -8.14
CA SER A 227 6.81 11.93 -6.93
C SER A 227 5.85 12.80 -6.13
N LEU A 228 6.13 14.09 -5.99
CA LEU A 228 5.23 15.04 -5.33
C LEU A 228 3.89 15.12 -6.07
N ILE A 229 3.91 15.20 -7.41
CA ILE A 229 2.68 15.21 -8.22
C ILE A 229 1.90 13.90 -8.06
N VAL A 230 2.59 12.77 -8.14
CA VAL A 230 1.97 11.45 -7.98
C VAL A 230 1.36 11.32 -6.58
N ILE A 231 2.10 11.67 -5.53
CA ILE A 231 1.60 11.65 -4.15
C ILE A 231 0.36 12.55 -4.04
N ALA A 232 0.39 13.78 -4.60
CA ALA A 232 -0.74 14.69 -4.53
C ALA A 232 -2.00 14.18 -5.27
N ILE A 233 -1.84 13.38 -6.33
CA ILE A 233 -2.95 12.75 -7.04
C ILE A 233 -3.58 11.63 -6.22
N PHE A 234 -2.77 10.85 -5.53
CA PHE A 234 -3.22 9.66 -4.79
C PHE A 234 -3.56 9.93 -3.32
N THR A 235 -3.13 11.06 -2.75
CA THR A 235 -3.63 11.49 -1.44
C THR A 235 -5.05 12.03 -1.58
N PRO A 236 -5.99 11.62 -0.70
CA PRO A 236 -7.40 12.04 -0.78
C PRO A 236 -7.59 13.55 -0.65
N ASP A 237 -6.62 14.21 -0.04
CA ASP A 237 -6.51 15.65 0.05
C ASP A 237 -5.17 16.12 -0.53
N ALA A 238 -5.20 17.11 -1.35
CA ALA A 238 -4.00 17.78 -1.86
C ALA A 238 -3.44 18.82 -0.88
N THR A 239 -3.59 18.63 0.44
CA THR A 239 -3.01 19.56 1.42
C THR A 239 -1.50 19.40 1.44
N LEU A 240 -0.78 20.50 1.56
CA LEU A 240 0.67 20.50 1.63
C LEU A 240 1.19 19.62 2.78
N VAL A 241 0.43 19.53 3.89
CA VAL A 241 0.83 18.77 5.07
C VAL A 241 0.87 17.27 4.78
N SER A 242 -0.21 16.70 4.23
CA SER A 242 -0.29 15.27 3.93
C SER A 242 0.68 14.87 2.83
N VAL A 243 0.81 15.72 1.80
CA VAL A 243 1.77 15.50 0.71
C VAL A 243 3.21 15.49 1.24
N PHE A 244 3.60 16.45 2.09
CA PHE A 244 4.94 16.47 2.68
C PHE A 244 5.18 15.33 3.66
N LEU A 245 4.20 14.97 4.49
CA LEU A 245 4.32 13.82 5.40
C LEU A 245 4.56 12.50 4.65
N THR A 246 3.92 12.33 3.50
CA THR A 246 4.11 11.13 2.65
C THR A 246 5.41 11.21 1.85
N PHE A 247 5.75 12.39 1.34
CA PHE A 247 6.93 12.59 0.51
C PHE A 247 8.25 12.45 1.29
N LEU A 248 8.32 12.93 2.52
CA LEU A 248 9.56 12.93 3.31
C LEU A 248 10.14 11.51 3.49
N PRO A 249 9.40 10.51 4.03
CA PRO A 249 9.93 9.15 4.13
C PRO A 249 10.19 8.52 2.76
N PHE A 250 9.35 8.81 1.74
CA PHE A 250 9.59 8.36 0.39
C PHE A 250 10.95 8.85 -0.14
N ALA A 251 11.26 10.14 0.03
CA ALA A 251 12.53 10.72 -0.41
C ALA A 251 13.72 10.08 0.32
N VAL A 252 13.61 9.86 1.63
CA VAL A 252 14.64 9.15 2.41
C VAL A 252 14.84 7.72 1.90
N LEU A 253 13.76 6.98 1.71
CA LEU A 253 13.80 5.61 1.21
C LEU A 253 14.38 5.53 -0.21
N LEU A 254 14.04 6.48 -1.07
CA LEU A 254 14.59 6.58 -2.42
C LEU A 254 16.11 6.80 -2.38
N GLU A 255 16.61 7.70 -1.52
CA GLU A 255 18.05 7.92 -1.35
C GLU A 255 18.76 6.68 -0.79
N VAL A 256 18.15 5.99 0.17
CA VAL A 256 18.66 4.70 0.69
C VAL A 256 18.72 3.66 -0.42
N GLY A 257 17.66 3.55 -1.23
CA GLY A 257 17.60 2.66 -2.38
C GLY A 257 18.68 2.96 -3.41
N LEU A 258 18.87 4.24 -3.77
CA LEU A 258 19.94 4.69 -4.66
C LEU A 258 21.35 4.42 -4.11
N ALA A 259 21.56 4.70 -2.83
CA ALA A 259 22.86 4.45 -2.18
C ALA A 259 23.21 2.96 -2.15
N TYR A 260 22.22 2.11 -1.87
CA TYR A 260 22.36 0.66 -1.88
C TYR A 260 22.60 0.14 -3.31
N SER A 261 21.85 0.60 -4.29
CA SER A 261 21.97 0.22 -5.70
C SER A 261 23.34 0.55 -6.30
N LYS A 262 23.97 1.68 -5.92
CA LYS A 262 25.34 2.03 -6.31
C LYS A 262 26.39 1.02 -5.83
N ARG A 263 26.10 0.29 -4.75
CA ARG A 263 26.99 -0.80 -4.26
C ARG A 263 26.76 -2.09 -5.03
N ILE A 264 25.51 -2.40 -5.36
CA ILE A 264 25.12 -3.63 -6.06
C ILE A 264 25.66 -3.66 -7.48
N VAL A 265 25.46 -2.59 -8.25
CA VAL A 265 25.86 -2.47 -9.67
C VAL A 265 27.37 -2.67 -9.89
N ARG A 266 28.20 -2.60 -8.86
CA ARG A 266 29.63 -2.95 -8.98
C ARG A 266 29.90 -4.37 -9.46
N LYS A 267 28.90 -5.25 -9.41
CA LYS A 267 28.96 -6.64 -9.86
C LYS A 267 28.58 -6.79 -11.33
N CYS A 268 28.05 -5.74 -11.97
CA CYS A 268 27.63 -5.78 -13.35
C CYS A 268 28.82 -5.75 -14.30
N PRO A 269 28.79 -6.51 -15.43
CA PRO A 269 29.87 -6.53 -16.40
C PRO A 269 30.17 -5.15 -17.00
N ASP A 270 29.11 -4.36 -17.21
CA ASP A 270 29.20 -2.99 -17.79
C ASP A 270 29.42 -1.88 -16.74
N TYR A 271 29.86 -2.26 -15.53
CA TYR A 271 30.03 -1.30 -14.44
C TYR A 271 30.93 -0.11 -14.80
N ALA A 272 32.00 -0.34 -15.57
CA ALA A 272 32.95 0.70 -15.99
C ALA A 272 32.26 1.81 -16.81
N TYR A 273 31.31 1.46 -17.66
CA TYR A 273 30.54 2.39 -18.48
C TYR A 273 29.41 3.09 -17.70
N MET A 274 28.93 2.47 -16.64
CA MET A 274 27.88 3.04 -15.79
C MET A 274 28.38 4.12 -14.83
N ARG A 275 29.66 4.09 -14.50
CA ARG A 275 30.26 5.04 -13.53
C ARG A 275 30.59 6.38 -14.23
N PRO A 276 30.17 7.52 -13.67
CA PRO A 276 30.59 8.81 -14.20
C PRO A 276 32.13 8.92 -14.10
N ALA A 277 32.75 9.48 -15.16
CA ALA A 277 34.17 9.81 -15.13
C ALA A 277 34.46 10.64 -13.88
N ARG A 278 35.47 10.28 -13.11
CA ARG A 278 35.94 11.11 -11.99
C ARG A 278 36.37 12.45 -12.56
N ARG A 279 35.60 13.50 -12.27
CA ARG A 279 36.04 14.88 -12.46
C ARG A 279 36.96 15.26 -11.31
#